data_facbb99fc71fe8058817c19a0e30e8fc
#
_entry.id   facbb99fc71fe8058817c19a0e30e8fc
#
_cell.length_a   1.000
_cell.length_b   1.000
_cell.length_c   1.000
_cell.angle_alpha   90.00
_cell.angle_beta   90.00
_cell.angle_gamma   90.00
#
_symmetry.space_group_name_H-M   'P 1'
#
loop_
_entity.id
_entity.type
_entity.pdbx_description
1 polymer ?
#
loop_
_entity_poly.entity_id
_entity_poly.type
_entity_poly.pdbx_seq_one_letter_code
_entity_poly.pdbx_strand_id
1 'polypeptide(L)'
;LTWAPRIIGKKIRKNSSFKVAHFIQIEEEENDEDLFPSSLVISPELLPTDSKMRKADHLVEEILIAIRRGNLSVDETRDLVLNGAFSMTGDEVFSAAQKIMMHLLNLNEYQPNVRNVYVGILRALVQRKDAHALEFGEMFYEDLEDQRAARTLIQIHGKSGNFIRPFELLKSMPRSAWKTEQLIRFKNASQIYSKGVKIKSPKYNNISPPQPGVVLYHASQSRPHTSSGYAIRTHGLVSALKNHGVDIKVMLRHGYPLDRNDFYGDTVLPSEIIEDVEYYFSPTSRKSPSLINYQEVYNFNKIELYQQQAINSILKSANHIKPEIIHSASNFVVGMAGARAAKILGIPSIYEIRGFWHLTQSTKREGYENSDHFKLTERLEIETAKESDYVFTITNALKDILVENGVDEKKISILPN
;
A
#
# COMPACT_ATOMS: atom_id res chain seq x y z
N LEU A 1 25.86 -4.57 -10.27
CA LEU A 1 25.06 -5.59 -10.99
C LEU A 1 24.97 -6.94 -10.26
N THR A 2 25.22 -6.99 -8.94
CA THR A 2 25.22 -8.24 -8.15
C THR A 2 24.34 -8.12 -6.89
N TRP A 3 23.15 -7.53 -7.00
CA TRP A 3 22.36 -7.11 -5.82
C TRP A 3 21.18 -8.02 -5.45
N ALA A 4 20.67 -8.83 -6.35
CA ALA A 4 19.49 -9.65 -6.09
C ALA A 4 19.75 -10.97 -5.33
N PRO A 5 20.86 -11.70 -5.47
CA PRO A 5 20.98 -13.04 -4.86
C PRO A 5 21.26 -13.07 -3.35
N ARG A 6 21.71 -11.96 -2.73
CA ARG A 6 22.13 -11.98 -1.32
C ARG A 6 21.03 -11.73 -0.29
N ILE A 7 19.90 -11.18 -0.70
CA ILE A 7 18.80 -10.84 0.23
C ILE A 7 17.81 -12.00 0.38
N ILE A 8 17.63 -12.82 -0.66
CA ILE A 8 16.60 -13.87 -0.69
C ILE A 8 17.10 -15.20 -0.17
N GLY A 9 18.43 -15.43 -0.06
CA GLY A 9 19.02 -16.71 0.30
C GLY A 9 19.18 -17.01 1.80
N LYS A 10 18.70 -16.19 2.73
CA LYS A 10 18.79 -16.48 4.17
C LYS A 10 17.44 -16.48 4.86
N LYS A 11 16.90 -17.70 5.02
CA LYS A 11 15.85 -18.10 5.98
C LYS A 11 14.41 -17.82 5.63
N ILE A 12 13.84 -18.67 4.79
CA ILE A 12 12.45 -19.09 5.00
C ILE A 12 12.50 -20.33 5.91
N ARG A 13 12.35 -20.18 7.20
CA ARG A 13 12.00 -21.26 8.12
C ARG A 13 10.56 -21.08 8.58
N LYS A 14 9.82 -22.19 8.52
CA LYS A 14 8.45 -22.35 9.00
C LYS A 14 8.24 -21.64 10.34
N ASN A 15 7.28 -20.80 10.38
CA ASN A 15 6.48 -20.16 11.41
C ASN A 15 6.61 -18.63 11.40
N SER A 16 5.53 -18.05 11.02
CA SER A 16 5.02 -16.68 11.22
C SER A 16 5.76 -15.79 12.23
N SER A 17 6.92 -15.29 11.89
CA SER A 17 7.51 -14.08 12.46
C SER A 17 8.81 -13.76 11.72
N PHE A 18 8.73 -12.94 10.69
CA PHE A 18 9.91 -12.39 10.06
C PHE A 18 10.51 -11.29 10.95
N LYS A 19 11.61 -11.60 11.63
CA LYS A 19 12.54 -10.60 12.12
C LYS A 19 13.54 -10.30 11.02
N VAL A 20 13.40 -9.18 10.34
CA VAL A 20 14.43 -8.63 9.46
C VAL A 20 15.41 -7.86 10.33
N ALA A 21 16.61 -8.41 10.51
CA ALA A 21 17.70 -7.73 11.18
C ALA A 21 18.32 -6.66 10.27
N HIS A 22 18.54 -5.48 10.87
CA HIS A 22 19.28 -4.31 10.40
C HIS A 22 20.42 -4.61 9.43
N PHE A 23 20.48 -3.82 8.36
CA PHE A 23 21.70 -3.26 7.76
C PHE A 23 21.31 -2.38 6.57
N ILE A 24 21.13 -1.09 6.78
CA ILE A 24 21.43 -0.04 5.79
C ILE A 24 21.70 1.24 6.61
N GLN A 25 22.94 1.76 6.50
CA GLN A 25 23.23 3.15 6.78
C GLN A 25 22.53 4.01 5.73
N ILE A 26 21.72 4.94 6.18
CA ILE A 26 21.10 5.98 5.34
C ILE A 26 21.92 7.23 5.59
N GLU A 27 22.53 7.76 4.53
CA GLU A 27 23.01 9.14 4.50
C GLU A 27 21.80 10.07 4.62
N GLU A 28 21.86 10.97 5.57
CA GLU A 28 20.88 12.02 5.81
C GLU A 28 21.04 13.09 4.73
N GLU A 29 19.99 13.38 3.97
CA GLU A 29 19.83 14.69 3.31
C GLU A 29 18.92 15.56 4.17
N GLU A 30 19.52 16.66 4.63
CA GLU A 30 18.91 17.79 5.33
C GLU A 30 17.86 18.48 4.44
N ASN A 31 16.76 18.85 5.05
CA ASN A 31 16.12 20.18 5.03
C ASN A 31 14.61 20.06 5.28
N ASP A 32 14.21 20.50 6.44
CA ASP A 32 13.08 21.43 6.63
C ASP A 32 13.10 21.89 8.10
N GLU A 33 13.89 22.92 8.36
CA GLU A 33 13.69 23.83 9.48
C GLU A 33 12.53 24.76 9.14
N ASP A 34 11.65 24.86 10.09
CA ASP A 34 10.79 26.00 10.46
C ASP A 34 9.40 25.49 10.87
N LEU A 35 9.21 25.42 12.18
CA LEU A 35 7.95 25.69 12.89
C LEU A 35 8.02 25.22 14.36
N PHE A 36 8.85 25.88 15.17
CA PHE A 36 8.67 25.86 16.63
C PHE A 36 8.94 27.24 17.24
N PRO A 37 7.99 27.81 18.01
CA PRO A 37 8.29 28.97 18.83
C PRO A 37 9.15 28.55 20.02
N SER A 38 10.31 29.16 20.11
CA SER A 38 11.22 29.13 21.25
C SER A 38 10.59 29.82 22.41
N SER A 39 10.18 29.08 23.47
CA SER A 39 10.19 29.55 24.86
C SER A 39 9.71 28.47 25.82
N LEU A 40 10.60 27.93 26.55
CA LEU A 40 10.59 27.42 27.93
C LEU A 40 11.64 26.32 28.07
N VAL A 41 12.89 26.80 28.21
CA VAL A 41 13.99 25.95 28.70
C VAL A 41 13.89 25.90 30.19
N ILE A 42 13.48 24.78 30.78
CA ILE A 42 13.67 24.44 32.15
C ILE A 42 14.99 23.67 32.24
N SER A 43 15.92 24.22 33.05
CA SER A 43 17.29 23.70 33.23
C SER A 43 17.30 22.25 33.75
N PRO A 44 18.20 21.37 33.23
CA PRO A 44 18.23 19.94 33.55
C PRO A 44 18.92 19.56 34.87
N GLU A 45 19.26 20.50 35.76
CA GLU A 45 20.26 20.26 36.84
C GLU A 45 19.70 19.77 38.17
N LEU A 46 18.44 19.38 38.32
CA LEU A 46 17.86 18.95 39.61
C LEU A 46 17.21 17.56 39.60
N LEU A 47 17.73 16.58 38.91
CA LEU A 47 17.25 15.20 39.00
C LEU A 47 18.35 14.25 39.50
N PRO A 48 18.10 13.45 40.57
CA PRO A 48 19.05 12.45 41.03
C PRO A 48 19.28 11.37 39.99
N THR A 49 20.53 11.05 39.77
CA THR A 49 21.04 10.03 38.82
C THR A 49 20.74 8.62 39.34
N ASP A 50 19.50 8.14 39.16
CA ASP A 50 19.26 6.74 39.38
C ASP A 50 18.04 6.25 38.52
N SER A 51 18.40 5.39 37.58
CA SER A 51 17.60 4.46 36.82
C SER A 51 16.44 4.97 35.91
N LYS A 52 16.39 4.41 34.70
CA LYS A 52 15.35 4.57 33.66
C LYS A 52 13.92 4.37 34.22
N MET A 53 13.75 3.56 35.25
CA MET A 53 12.47 3.30 35.93
C MET A 53 11.88 4.53 36.60
N ARG A 54 12.71 5.47 37.11
CA ARG A 54 12.24 6.66 37.82
C ARG A 54 11.60 7.72 36.93
N LYS A 55 12.00 7.83 35.65
CA LYS A 55 11.40 8.79 34.70
C LYS A 55 9.95 8.47 34.35
N ALA A 56 9.66 7.19 34.07
CA ALA A 56 8.32 6.73 33.78
C ALA A 56 7.39 6.91 35.00
N ASP A 57 7.85 6.56 36.20
CA ASP A 57 7.09 6.71 37.42
C ASP A 57 6.86 8.20 37.77
N HIS A 58 7.84 9.08 37.52
CA HIS A 58 7.67 10.52 37.67
C HIS A 58 6.57 11.09 36.73
N LEU A 59 6.56 10.69 35.47
CA LEU A 59 5.50 11.08 34.53
C LEU A 59 4.11 10.61 34.99
N VAL A 60 4.03 9.39 35.52
CA VAL A 60 2.78 8.85 36.09
C VAL A 60 2.32 9.73 37.28
N GLU A 61 3.18 9.99 38.20
CA GLU A 61 2.87 10.83 39.38
C GLU A 61 2.44 12.24 38.97
N GLU A 62 3.15 12.88 38.05
CA GLU A 62 2.86 14.24 37.59
C GLU A 62 1.44 14.32 36.99
N ILE A 63 1.08 13.38 36.12
CA ILE A 63 -0.25 13.34 35.52
C ILE A 63 -1.31 13.04 36.57
N LEU A 64 -1.10 12.08 37.46
CA LEU A 64 -2.05 11.77 38.55
C LEU A 64 -2.26 12.93 39.52
N ILE A 65 -1.21 13.67 39.85
CA ILE A 65 -1.31 14.89 40.63
C ILE A 65 -2.12 15.96 39.91
N ALA A 66 -1.87 16.15 38.62
CA ALA A 66 -2.61 17.12 37.82
C ALA A 66 -4.10 16.77 37.75
N ILE A 67 -4.45 15.48 37.58
CA ILE A 67 -5.83 14.98 37.61
C ILE A 67 -6.50 15.26 38.99
N ARG A 68 -5.80 15.04 40.06
CA ARG A 68 -6.31 15.32 41.45
C ARG A 68 -6.56 16.81 41.71
N ARG A 69 -5.82 17.70 41.04
CA ARG A 69 -5.98 19.15 41.14
C ARG A 69 -7.15 19.71 40.33
N GLY A 70 -7.62 18.96 39.34
CA GLY A 70 -8.74 19.36 38.51
C GLY A 70 -8.90 18.47 37.27
N ASN A 71 -9.94 18.72 36.48
CA ASN A 71 -10.15 18.00 35.23
C ASN A 71 -9.15 18.44 34.18
N LEU A 72 -8.33 17.52 33.64
CA LEU A 72 -7.45 17.78 32.54
C LEU A 72 -8.20 17.78 31.20
N SER A 73 -7.93 18.78 30.39
CA SER A 73 -8.32 18.78 28.98
C SER A 73 -7.42 17.83 28.16
N VAL A 74 -7.84 17.53 26.93
CA VAL A 74 -7.03 16.73 26.01
C VAL A 74 -5.68 17.37 25.71
N ASP A 75 -5.67 18.70 25.51
CA ASP A 75 -4.46 19.42 25.14
C ASP A 75 -3.49 19.54 26.34
N GLU A 76 -4.00 19.83 27.54
CA GLU A 76 -3.16 19.82 28.76
C GLU A 76 -2.52 18.44 29.00
N THR A 77 -3.27 17.36 28.84
CA THR A 77 -2.72 16.00 28.98
C THR A 77 -1.66 15.72 27.94
N ARG A 78 -1.93 16.08 26.67
CA ARG A 78 -0.95 15.91 25.58
C ARG A 78 0.35 16.64 25.91
N ASP A 79 0.25 17.88 26.33
CA ASP A 79 1.42 18.73 26.59
C ASP A 79 2.21 18.25 27.82
N LEU A 80 1.54 17.76 28.86
CA LEU A 80 2.21 17.11 30.00
C LEU A 80 3.00 15.87 29.55
N VAL A 81 2.40 15.01 28.73
CA VAL A 81 3.08 13.82 28.22
C VAL A 81 4.25 14.19 27.33
N LEU A 82 4.11 15.18 26.45
CA LEU A 82 5.19 15.61 25.57
C LEU A 82 6.37 16.18 26.35
N ASN A 83 6.10 16.99 27.35
CA ASN A 83 7.14 17.62 28.20
C ASN A 83 7.81 16.59 29.09
N GLY A 84 7.04 15.79 29.82
CA GLY A 84 7.58 14.77 30.74
C GLY A 84 8.32 13.63 30.05
N ALA A 85 7.91 13.30 28.82
CA ALA A 85 8.48 12.22 28.03
C ALA A 85 9.65 12.64 27.13
N PHE A 86 10.12 13.88 27.19
CA PHE A 86 11.13 14.43 26.25
C PHE A 86 12.40 13.57 26.14
N SER A 87 12.87 13.02 27.26
CA SER A 87 14.07 12.17 27.31
C SER A 87 13.80 10.67 27.48
N MET A 88 12.56 10.23 27.24
CA MET A 88 12.12 8.84 27.41
C MET A 88 12.09 8.11 26.08
N THR A 89 12.38 6.80 26.10
CA THR A 89 12.17 5.91 24.97
C THR A 89 10.67 5.65 24.74
N GLY A 90 10.30 5.13 23.57
CA GLY A 90 8.91 4.74 23.27
C GLY A 90 8.35 3.74 24.29
N ASP A 91 9.12 2.69 24.61
CA ASP A 91 8.74 1.67 25.60
C ASP A 91 8.48 2.27 26.99
N GLU A 92 9.31 3.21 27.43
CA GLU A 92 9.15 3.89 28.73
C GLU A 92 7.86 4.73 28.75
N VAL A 93 7.59 5.48 27.68
CA VAL A 93 6.37 6.29 27.55
C VAL A 93 5.14 5.41 27.48
N PHE A 94 5.18 4.34 26.70
CA PHE A 94 4.08 3.39 26.59
C PHE A 94 3.76 2.72 27.93
N SER A 95 4.78 2.27 28.67
CA SER A 95 4.61 1.70 30.00
C SER A 95 4.00 2.70 30.99
N ALA A 96 4.45 3.96 30.98
CA ALA A 96 3.86 5.02 31.80
C ALA A 96 2.40 5.28 31.42
N ALA A 97 2.09 5.38 30.13
CA ALA A 97 0.75 5.58 29.61
C ALA A 97 -0.21 4.46 30.03
N GLN A 98 0.22 3.20 29.93
CA GLN A 98 -0.56 2.06 30.42
C GLN A 98 -0.84 2.13 31.92
N LYS A 99 0.17 2.42 32.75
CA LYS A 99 0.01 2.55 34.20
C LYS A 99 -1.02 3.63 34.57
N ILE A 100 -0.95 4.80 33.88
CA ILE A 100 -1.91 5.90 34.09
C ILE A 100 -3.33 5.43 33.79
N MET A 101 -3.55 4.85 32.61
CA MET A 101 -4.89 4.44 32.19
C MET A 101 -5.46 3.33 33.08
N MET A 102 -4.66 2.32 33.43
CA MET A 102 -5.07 1.24 34.31
C MET A 102 -5.42 1.77 35.70
N HIS A 103 -4.66 2.73 36.24
CA HIS A 103 -4.98 3.36 37.52
C HIS A 103 -6.31 4.10 37.48
N LEU A 104 -6.55 4.89 36.42
CA LEU A 104 -7.78 5.67 36.27
C LEU A 104 -9.03 4.79 36.06
N LEU A 105 -8.91 3.71 35.32
CA LEU A 105 -10.02 2.77 35.10
C LEU A 105 -10.35 1.98 36.36
N ASN A 106 -9.36 1.61 37.17
CA ASN A 106 -9.57 0.89 38.44
C ASN A 106 -10.21 1.76 39.53
N LEU A 107 -10.01 3.07 39.50
CA LEU A 107 -10.56 3.97 40.49
C LEU A 107 -12.04 4.36 40.25
N ASN A 108 -12.64 3.89 39.15
CA ASN A 108 -13.98 4.33 38.73
C ASN A 108 -14.14 5.86 38.70
N GLU A 109 -13.07 6.57 38.41
CA GLU A 109 -13.08 8.02 38.37
C GLU A 109 -13.99 8.56 37.27
N TYR A 110 -14.37 9.83 37.37
CA TYR A 110 -15.33 10.49 36.50
C TYR A 110 -14.96 10.32 35.02
N GLN A 111 -15.79 9.61 34.27
CA GLN A 111 -15.59 9.15 32.90
C GLN A 111 -15.10 10.23 31.89
N PRO A 112 -15.58 11.50 31.92
CA PRO A 112 -15.07 12.53 31.01
C PRO A 112 -13.59 12.84 31.19
N ASN A 113 -13.08 12.81 32.42
CA ASN A 113 -11.65 13.06 32.68
C ASN A 113 -10.79 11.92 32.16
N VAL A 114 -11.17 10.67 32.40
CA VAL A 114 -10.48 9.48 31.90
C VAL A 114 -10.39 9.51 30.37
N ARG A 115 -11.49 9.88 29.69
CA ARG A 115 -11.50 10.02 28.23
C ARG A 115 -10.59 11.11 27.72
N ASN A 116 -10.52 12.25 28.41
CA ASN A 116 -9.61 13.34 28.04
C ASN A 116 -8.15 12.92 28.17
N VAL A 117 -7.81 12.25 29.26
CA VAL A 117 -6.45 11.73 29.51
C VAL A 117 -6.10 10.69 28.42
N TYR A 118 -6.97 9.75 28.14
CA TYR A 118 -6.77 8.77 27.08
C TYR A 118 -6.49 9.43 25.73
N VAL A 119 -7.34 10.35 25.30
CA VAL A 119 -7.17 11.03 24.00
C VAL A 119 -5.92 11.90 23.98
N GLY A 120 -5.60 12.56 25.10
CA GLY A 120 -4.40 13.38 25.24
C GLY A 120 -3.11 12.56 25.10
N ILE A 121 -3.02 11.44 25.81
CA ILE A 121 -1.89 10.51 25.70
C ILE A 121 -1.78 9.97 24.26
N LEU A 122 -2.88 9.49 23.67
CA LEU A 122 -2.88 8.97 22.29
C LEU A 122 -2.35 10.03 21.31
N ARG A 123 -2.78 11.28 21.43
CA ARG A 123 -2.29 12.38 20.58
C ARG A 123 -0.79 12.67 20.80
N ALA A 124 -0.33 12.61 22.03
CA ALA A 124 1.09 12.78 22.36
C ALA A 124 1.94 11.69 21.69
N LEU A 125 1.53 10.41 21.81
CA LEU A 125 2.23 9.30 21.17
C LEU A 125 2.27 9.45 19.63
N VAL A 126 1.16 9.87 19.02
CA VAL A 126 1.10 10.13 17.57
C VAL A 126 2.05 11.27 17.16
N GLN A 127 2.08 12.37 17.93
CA GLN A 127 2.93 13.51 17.64
C GLN A 127 4.43 13.17 17.78
N ARG A 128 4.77 12.29 18.73
CA ARG A 128 6.13 11.73 18.89
C ARG A 128 6.49 10.72 17.81
N LYS A 129 5.56 10.34 16.93
CA LYS A 129 5.70 9.21 15.97
C LYS A 129 6.06 7.90 16.68
N ASP A 130 5.54 7.70 17.90
CA ASP A 130 5.80 6.53 18.71
C ASP A 130 5.20 5.27 18.06
N ALA A 131 5.98 4.20 17.99
CA ALA A 131 5.56 2.94 17.39
C ALA A 131 4.35 2.31 18.14
N HIS A 132 4.22 2.57 19.44
CA HIS A 132 3.15 2.03 20.29
C HIS A 132 1.84 2.85 20.24
N ALA A 133 1.79 3.95 19.48
CA ALA A 133 0.59 4.80 19.43
C ALA A 133 -0.67 4.03 19.01
N LEU A 134 -0.54 3.10 18.07
CA LEU A 134 -1.64 2.27 17.60
C LEU A 134 -2.06 1.25 18.66
N GLU A 135 -1.12 0.54 19.24
CA GLU A 135 -1.35 -0.46 20.28
C GLU A 135 -2.02 0.18 21.51
N PHE A 136 -1.50 1.31 21.99
CA PHE A 136 -2.11 2.07 23.09
C PHE A 136 -3.55 2.49 22.75
N GLY A 137 -3.75 3.02 21.56
CA GLY A 137 -5.06 3.50 21.14
C GLY A 137 -6.11 2.40 21.11
N GLU A 138 -5.80 1.24 20.55
CA GLU A 138 -6.73 0.11 20.47
C GLU A 138 -6.96 -0.55 21.84
N MET A 139 -5.94 -0.60 22.70
CA MET A 139 -6.02 -1.23 24.03
C MET A 139 -7.15 -0.66 24.90
N PHE A 140 -7.39 0.63 24.83
CA PHE A 140 -8.37 1.32 25.68
C PHE A 140 -9.61 1.81 24.93
N TYR A 141 -9.68 1.57 23.61
CA TYR A 141 -10.78 2.09 22.81
C TYR A 141 -12.12 1.43 23.14
N GLU A 142 -12.13 0.11 23.33
CA GLU A 142 -13.38 -0.66 23.57
C GLU A 142 -14.02 -0.29 24.91
N ASP A 143 -13.23 0.06 25.93
CA ASP A 143 -13.73 0.48 27.24
C ASP A 143 -14.26 1.92 27.24
N LEU A 144 -13.68 2.79 26.42
CA LEU A 144 -13.94 4.23 26.47
C LEU A 144 -14.80 4.75 25.31
N GLU A 145 -14.78 4.12 24.16
CA GLU A 145 -15.54 4.46 22.94
C GLU A 145 -15.53 5.96 22.58
N ASP A 146 -14.37 6.63 22.77
CA ASP A 146 -14.26 8.07 22.53
C ASP A 146 -14.12 8.38 21.02
N GLN A 147 -15.02 9.22 20.50
CA GLN A 147 -15.03 9.59 19.07
C GLN A 147 -13.78 10.35 18.62
N ARG A 148 -13.10 11.08 19.50
CA ARG A 148 -11.85 11.80 19.19
C ARG A 148 -10.71 10.80 19.04
N ALA A 149 -10.67 9.77 19.91
CA ALA A 149 -9.76 8.65 19.79
C ALA A 149 -10.04 7.85 18.50
N ALA A 150 -11.30 7.55 18.20
CA ALA A 150 -11.69 6.87 16.95
C ALA A 150 -11.16 7.60 15.71
N ARG A 151 -11.30 8.93 15.66
CA ARG A 151 -10.73 9.72 14.54
C ARG A 151 -9.22 9.58 14.42
N THR A 152 -8.52 9.61 15.57
CA THR A 152 -7.07 9.44 15.60
C THR A 152 -6.66 8.04 15.15
N LEU A 153 -7.33 7.00 15.65
CA LEU A 153 -7.10 5.61 15.24
C LEU A 153 -7.34 5.39 13.75
N ILE A 154 -8.43 5.94 13.19
CA ILE A 154 -8.71 5.86 11.75
C ILE A 154 -7.55 6.47 10.94
N GLN A 155 -6.98 7.58 11.40
CA GLN A 155 -5.85 8.21 10.71
C GLN A 155 -4.56 7.37 10.82
N ILE A 156 -4.25 6.83 11.99
CA ILE A 156 -3.05 5.99 12.20
C ILE A 156 -3.16 4.73 11.34
N HIS A 157 -4.27 3.99 11.46
CA HIS A 157 -4.51 2.80 10.66
C HIS A 157 -4.40 3.08 9.15
N GLY A 158 -5.01 4.18 8.70
CA GLY A 158 -4.96 4.56 7.29
C GLY A 158 -3.54 4.88 6.79
N LYS A 159 -2.69 5.49 7.65
CA LYS A 159 -1.27 5.71 7.34
C LYS A 159 -0.46 4.41 7.31
N SER A 160 -0.79 3.47 8.17
CA SER A 160 -0.15 2.14 8.21
C SER A 160 -0.61 1.21 7.09
N GLY A 161 -1.60 1.63 6.28
CA GLY A 161 -2.15 0.82 5.19
C GLY A 161 -3.31 -0.10 5.59
N ASN A 162 -3.88 0.09 6.77
CA ASN A 162 -5.07 -0.63 7.19
C ASN A 162 -6.34 0.07 6.71
N PHE A 163 -7.35 -0.70 6.35
CA PHE A 163 -8.64 -0.19 5.89
C PHE A 163 -9.85 -0.95 6.48
N ILE A 164 -9.65 -2.13 7.03
CA ILE A 164 -10.72 -2.91 7.66
C ILE A 164 -11.12 -2.25 8.97
N ARG A 165 -10.20 -2.09 9.91
CA ARG A 165 -10.47 -1.48 11.21
C ARG A 165 -10.97 -0.03 11.10
N PRO A 166 -10.38 0.87 10.27
CA PRO A 166 -10.96 2.18 9.98
C PRO A 166 -12.41 2.12 9.51
N PHE A 167 -12.74 1.18 8.63
CA PHE A 167 -14.10 1.04 8.14
C PHE A 167 -15.08 0.59 9.23
N GLU A 168 -14.67 -0.28 10.15
CA GLU A 168 -15.45 -0.71 11.32
C GLU A 168 -15.69 0.46 12.28
N LEU A 169 -14.63 1.18 12.67
CA LEU A 169 -14.73 2.36 13.52
C LEU A 169 -15.65 3.43 12.93
N LEU A 170 -15.60 3.64 11.61
CA LEU A 170 -16.50 4.58 10.94
C LEU A 170 -17.97 4.16 11.01
N LYS A 171 -18.29 2.87 11.05
CA LYS A 171 -19.69 2.43 11.14
C LYS A 171 -20.34 2.88 12.45
N SER A 172 -19.63 2.81 13.57
CA SER A 172 -20.12 3.19 14.90
C SER A 172 -20.23 4.71 15.10
N MET A 173 -19.51 5.51 14.31
CA MET A 173 -19.50 6.97 14.44
C MET A 173 -20.81 7.63 13.96
N PRO A 174 -21.23 8.78 14.55
CA PRO A 174 -22.36 9.56 14.06
C PRO A 174 -22.14 10.10 12.65
N ARG A 175 -23.23 10.44 11.96
CA ARG A 175 -23.17 11.00 10.60
C ARG A 175 -22.48 12.38 10.62
N SER A 176 -21.53 12.57 9.72
CA SER A 176 -20.84 13.86 9.49
C SER A 176 -20.24 13.90 8.08
N ALA A 177 -19.90 15.09 7.59
CA ALA A 177 -19.22 15.25 6.31
C ALA A 177 -17.87 14.51 6.31
N TRP A 178 -17.09 14.63 7.39
CA TRP A 178 -15.82 13.93 7.57
C TRP A 178 -16.00 12.40 7.53
N LYS A 179 -17.01 11.85 8.23
CA LYS A 179 -17.31 10.39 8.16
C LYS A 179 -17.59 9.95 6.73
N THR A 180 -18.39 10.71 6.00
CA THR A 180 -18.76 10.37 4.63
C THR A 180 -17.53 10.31 3.72
N GLU A 181 -16.63 11.27 3.84
CA GLU A 181 -15.36 11.30 3.12
C GLU A 181 -14.49 10.09 3.44
N GLN A 182 -14.28 9.78 4.73
CA GLN A 182 -13.50 8.63 5.15
C GLN A 182 -14.14 7.30 4.74
N LEU A 183 -15.47 7.20 4.76
CA LEU A 183 -16.17 6.01 4.28
C LEU A 183 -15.90 5.72 2.81
N ILE A 184 -15.85 6.75 1.95
CA ILE A 184 -15.50 6.60 0.53
C ILE A 184 -14.09 6.02 0.41
N ARG A 185 -13.16 6.50 1.24
CA ARG A 185 -11.76 6.07 1.24
C ARG A 185 -11.59 4.58 1.61
N PHE A 186 -12.26 4.09 2.64
CA PHE A 186 -11.99 2.75 3.19
C PHE A 186 -12.98 1.67 2.72
N LYS A 187 -14.19 2.06 2.29
CA LYS A 187 -15.26 1.12 1.92
C LYS A 187 -14.87 0.20 0.78
N ASN A 188 -14.32 0.75 -0.29
CA ASN A 188 -14.00 -0.03 -1.50
C ASN A 188 -12.91 -1.07 -1.20
N ALA A 189 -11.82 -0.68 -0.56
CA ALA A 189 -10.74 -1.59 -0.17
C ALA A 189 -11.25 -2.73 0.73
N SER A 190 -12.07 -2.41 1.75
CA SER A 190 -12.68 -3.42 2.63
C SER A 190 -13.64 -4.36 1.90
N GLN A 191 -14.38 -3.87 0.92
CA GLN A 191 -15.27 -4.71 0.09
C GLN A 191 -14.48 -5.65 -0.82
N ILE A 192 -13.40 -5.17 -1.43
CA ILE A 192 -12.52 -6.00 -2.27
C ILE A 192 -11.80 -7.04 -1.41
N TYR A 193 -11.35 -6.65 -0.22
CA TYR A 193 -10.74 -7.58 0.73
C TYR A 193 -11.69 -8.73 1.10
N SER A 194 -12.97 -8.47 1.29
CA SER A 194 -13.95 -9.50 1.67
C SER A 194 -14.53 -10.29 0.50
N LYS A 195 -14.63 -9.70 -0.70
CA LYS A 195 -15.42 -10.24 -1.82
C LYS A 195 -14.63 -10.44 -3.12
N GLY A 196 -13.35 -10.05 -3.15
CA GLY A 196 -12.54 -10.00 -4.38
C GLY A 196 -12.95 -8.87 -5.34
N VAL A 197 -12.19 -8.73 -6.41
CA VAL A 197 -12.44 -7.74 -7.48
C VAL A 197 -13.51 -8.28 -8.43
N LYS A 198 -14.67 -7.64 -8.43
CA LYS A 198 -15.82 -8.02 -9.27
C LYS A 198 -15.88 -7.15 -10.51
N ILE A 199 -15.92 -7.79 -11.67
CA ILE A 199 -16.03 -7.12 -12.96
C ILE A 199 -17.25 -7.69 -13.69
N LYS A 200 -18.02 -6.79 -14.28
CA LYS A 200 -19.08 -7.21 -15.19
C LYS A 200 -18.43 -7.66 -16.50
N SER A 201 -18.65 -8.91 -16.89
CA SER A 201 -18.16 -9.38 -18.19
C SER A 201 -18.77 -8.53 -19.29
N PRO A 202 -17.96 -7.80 -20.09
CA PRO A 202 -18.50 -7.05 -21.20
C PRO A 202 -19.13 -8.01 -22.21
N LYS A 203 -20.32 -7.67 -22.69
CA LYS A 203 -20.89 -8.36 -23.84
C LYS A 203 -20.16 -7.87 -25.10
N TYR A 204 -19.23 -8.65 -25.58
CA TYR A 204 -18.45 -8.32 -26.76
C TYR A 204 -18.90 -9.26 -27.90
N ASN A 205 -19.67 -8.75 -28.85
CA ASN A 205 -20.38 -9.58 -29.83
C ASN A 205 -19.62 -9.80 -31.15
N ASN A 206 -18.50 -9.10 -31.37
CA ASN A 206 -17.75 -9.19 -32.63
C ASN A 206 -16.25 -9.35 -32.34
N ILE A 207 -15.85 -10.55 -31.91
CA ILE A 207 -14.43 -10.87 -31.71
C ILE A 207 -13.87 -11.31 -33.07
N SER A 208 -12.88 -10.57 -33.57
CA SER A 208 -12.12 -11.03 -34.75
C SER A 208 -11.33 -12.29 -34.39
N PRO A 209 -11.27 -13.30 -35.25
CA PRO A 209 -10.48 -14.49 -35.00
C PRO A 209 -9.00 -14.12 -34.82
N PRO A 210 -8.26 -14.80 -33.91
CA PRO A 210 -6.85 -14.56 -33.70
C PRO A 210 -6.04 -14.85 -34.97
N GLN A 211 -4.98 -14.10 -35.14
CA GLN A 211 -3.99 -14.30 -36.20
C GLN A 211 -2.81 -15.08 -35.63
N PRO A 212 -2.45 -16.24 -36.19
CA PRO A 212 -1.35 -17.05 -35.68
C PRO A 212 -0.04 -16.27 -35.58
N GLY A 213 0.70 -16.48 -34.50
CA GLY A 213 1.99 -15.85 -34.24
C GLY A 213 1.93 -14.40 -33.68
N VAL A 214 0.75 -13.80 -33.56
CA VAL A 214 0.60 -12.44 -33.06
C VAL A 214 0.48 -12.43 -31.53
N VAL A 215 1.35 -11.66 -30.88
CA VAL A 215 1.37 -11.49 -29.41
C VAL A 215 1.01 -10.05 -29.04
N LEU A 216 0.01 -9.89 -28.18
CA LEU A 216 -0.26 -8.61 -27.50
C LEU A 216 0.48 -8.57 -26.16
N TYR A 217 1.52 -7.75 -26.08
CA TYR A 217 2.28 -7.55 -24.85
C TYR A 217 1.71 -6.39 -24.06
N HIS A 218 1.07 -6.66 -22.92
CA HIS A 218 0.42 -5.66 -22.08
C HIS A 218 1.33 -5.24 -20.92
N ALA A 219 1.81 -4.00 -20.92
CA ALA A 219 2.80 -3.48 -19.99
C ALA A 219 2.31 -2.30 -19.16
N SER A 220 2.84 -2.15 -17.95
CA SER A 220 2.48 -1.04 -17.06
C SER A 220 3.02 0.32 -17.55
N GLN A 221 4.23 0.35 -18.09
CA GLN A 221 4.94 1.55 -18.51
C GLN A 221 6.02 1.23 -19.53
N SER A 222 6.38 2.20 -20.37
CA SER A 222 7.42 2.04 -21.36
C SER A 222 8.06 3.37 -21.78
N ARG A 223 9.06 3.27 -22.67
CA ARG A 223 9.56 4.41 -23.43
C ARG A 223 8.46 4.98 -24.35
N PRO A 224 8.54 6.28 -24.74
CA PRO A 224 9.56 7.27 -24.34
C PRO A 224 9.26 7.92 -22.98
N HIS A 225 8.08 7.72 -22.41
CA HIS A 225 7.58 8.46 -21.26
C HIS A 225 8.17 8.00 -19.92
N THR A 226 8.87 6.86 -19.89
CA THR A 226 9.53 6.32 -18.69
C THR A 226 10.78 5.54 -19.07
N SER A 227 11.89 5.79 -18.35
CA SER A 227 13.18 5.07 -18.49
C SER A 227 13.50 4.23 -17.24
N SER A 228 12.50 3.59 -16.65
CA SER A 228 12.69 2.68 -15.50
C SER A 228 13.22 1.31 -15.96
N GLY A 229 13.76 0.52 -15.02
CA GLY A 229 14.14 -0.87 -15.28
C GLY A 229 13.02 -1.70 -15.91
N TYR A 230 11.76 -1.44 -15.53
CA TYR A 230 10.58 -2.07 -16.15
C TYR A 230 10.41 -1.71 -17.62
N ALA A 231 10.60 -0.44 -17.98
CA ALA A 231 10.49 0.04 -19.35
C ALA A 231 11.63 -0.50 -20.23
N ILE A 232 12.86 -0.49 -19.71
CA ILE A 232 14.05 -1.00 -20.38
C ILE A 232 13.90 -2.50 -20.66
N ARG A 233 13.51 -3.29 -19.65
CA ARG A 233 13.28 -4.73 -19.81
C ARG A 233 12.16 -5.01 -20.81
N THR A 234 11.03 -4.28 -20.73
CA THR A 234 9.93 -4.44 -21.69
C THR A 234 10.40 -4.24 -23.09
N HIS A 235 11.09 -3.14 -23.37
CA HIS A 235 11.57 -2.82 -24.70
C HIS A 235 12.60 -3.86 -25.20
N GLY A 236 13.58 -4.25 -24.36
CA GLY A 236 14.59 -5.25 -24.72
C GLY A 236 14.00 -6.63 -25.01
N LEU A 237 13.04 -7.10 -24.19
CA LEU A 237 12.37 -8.38 -24.40
C LEU A 237 11.53 -8.38 -25.69
N VAL A 238 10.74 -7.32 -25.91
CA VAL A 238 9.90 -7.19 -27.10
C VAL A 238 10.74 -7.10 -28.36
N SER A 239 11.82 -6.31 -28.35
CA SER A 239 12.77 -6.21 -29.48
C SER A 239 13.45 -7.55 -29.77
N ALA A 240 13.87 -8.29 -28.74
CA ALA A 240 14.45 -9.62 -28.91
C ALA A 240 13.45 -10.60 -29.54
N LEU A 241 12.21 -10.65 -29.06
CA LEU A 241 11.15 -11.51 -29.61
C LEU A 241 10.86 -11.16 -31.07
N LYS A 242 10.77 -9.87 -31.40
CA LYS A 242 10.58 -9.39 -32.76
C LYS A 242 11.72 -9.82 -33.69
N ASN A 243 12.97 -9.70 -33.25
CA ASN A 243 14.13 -10.15 -33.99
C ASN A 243 14.16 -11.68 -34.24
N HIS A 244 13.44 -12.44 -33.38
CA HIS A 244 13.23 -13.88 -33.58
C HIS A 244 11.96 -14.21 -34.39
N GLY A 245 11.36 -13.22 -35.04
CA GLY A 245 10.23 -13.41 -35.94
C GLY A 245 8.85 -13.45 -35.28
N VAL A 246 8.74 -13.10 -34.01
CA VAL A 246 7.43 -12.98 -33.33
C VAL A 246 6.78 -11.65 -33.70
N ASP A 247 5.55 -11.67 -34.22
CA ASP A 247 4.75 -10.46 -34.44
C ASP A 247 4.18 -9.96 -33.10
N ILE A 248 4.90 -9.05 -32.47
CA ILE A 248 4.59 -8.56 -31.14
C ILE A 248 4.22 -7.08 -31.16
N LYS A 249 3.10 -6.74 -30.54
CA LYS A 249 2.60 -5.38 -30.35
C LYS A 249 2.52 -5.08 -28.85
N VAL A 250 2.92 -3.88 -28.44
CA VAL A 250 2.89 -3.49 -27.03
C VAL A 250 1.68 -2.58 -26.78
N MET A 251 0.83 -2.96 -25.83
CA MET A 251 -0.23 -2.11 -25.33
C MET A 251 0.10 -1.69 -23.88
N LEU A 252 0.03 -0.42 -23.59
CA LEU A 252 0.29 0.08 -22.25
C LEU A 252 -0.98 0.08 -21.40
N ARG A 253 -0.79 0.02 -20.07
CA ARG A 253 -1.90 0.02 -19.13
C ARG A 253 -2.85 1.19 -19.41
N HIS A 254 -4.11 0.97 -19.14
CA HIS A 254 -5.13 2.00 -19.32
C HIS A 254 -4.77 3.29 -18.54
N GLY A 255 -4.78 4.42 -19.23
CA GLY A 255 -4.47 5.74 -18.67
C GLY A 255 -3.02 6.20 -18.82
N TYR A 256 -2.05 5.30 -19.03
CA TYR A 256 -0.64 5.69 -19.19
C TYR A 256 -0.39 6.40 -20.53
N PRO A 257 0.43 7.45 -20.55
CA PRO A 257 1.13 8.13 -19.46
C PRO A 257 0.32 9.27 -18.82
N LEU A 258 -0.90 9.51 -19.29
CA LEU A 258 -1.75 10.65 -18.93
C LEU A 258 -2.19 10.66 -17.47
N ASP A 259 -2.20 9.50 -16.81
CA ASP A 259 -2.55 9.32 -15.40
C ASP A 259 -1.38 9.60 -14.44
N ARG A 260 -0.20 9.93 -14.97
CA ARG A 260 0.99 10.26 -14.18
C ARG A 260 1.02 11.75 -13.83
N ASN A 261 1.47 12.04 -12.61
CA ASN A 261 1.63 13.42 -12.14
C ASN A 261 2.82 14.13 -12.77
N ASP A 262 3.83 13.36 -13.21
CA ASP A 262 5.05 13.87 -13.85
C ASP A 262 5.00 13.90 -15.38
N PHE A 263 3.85 13.60 -15.97
CA PHE A 263 3.60 13.79 -17.40
C PHE A 263 2.77 15.05 -17.63
N TYR A 264 3.31 16.02 -18.35
CA TYR A 264 2.70 17.35 -18.52
C TYR A 264 1.85 17.49 -19.80
N GLY A 265 1.83 16.49 -20.67
CA GLY A 265 1.01 16.51 -21.88
C GLY A 265 -0.47 16.27 -21.61
N ASP A 266 -1.36 16.90 -22.38
CA ASP A 266 -2.81 16.69 -22.32
C ASP A 266 -3.29 15.55 -23.23
N THR A 267 -2.49 15.24 -24.24
CA THR A 267 -2.80 14.19 -25.23
C THR A 267 -1.57 13.38 -25.58
N VAL A 268 -1.79 12.16 -26.04
CA VAL A 268 -0.78 11.30 -26.68
C VAL A 268 -1.34 10.76 -27.99
N LEU A 269 -0.48 10.34 -28.89
CA LEU A 269 -0.90 9.60 -30.10
C LEU A 269 -1.54 8.26 -29.71
N PRO A 270 -2.42 7.71 -30.55
CA PRO A 270 -2.97 6.36 -30.31
C PRO A 270 -1.89 5.27 -30.30
N SER A 271 -0.84 5.43 -31.09
CA SER A 271 0.35 4.59 -31.07
C SER A 271 1.60 5.40 -31.41
N GLU A 272 2.76 4.90 -30.99
CA GLU A 272 4.10 5.42 -31.30
C GLU A 272 5.03 4.26 -31.64
N ILE A 273 5.92 4.46 -32.61
CA ILE A 273 6.94 3.47 -32.98
C ILE A 273 8.29 3.93 -32.42
N ILE A 274 8.92 3.08 -31.63
CA ILE A 274 10.21 3.33 -30.99
C ILE A 274 11.12 2.14 -31.33
N GLU A 275 12.20 2.40 -32.06
CA GLU A 275 13.16 1.35 -32.46
C GLU A 275 12.43 0.11 -33.02
N ASP A 276 11.54 0.32 -34.00
CA ASP A 276 10.69 -0.68 -34.66
C ASP A 276 9.63 -1.37 -33.78
N VAL A 277 9.50 -1.05 -32.51
CA VAL A 277 8.43 -1.56 -31.64
C VAL A 277 7.26 -0.57 -31.61
N GLU A 278 6.06 -1.05 -31.90
CA GLU A 278 4.85 -0.24 -31.85
C GLU A 278 4.18 -0.34 -30.47
N TYR A 279 3.96 0.84 -29.87
CA TYR A 279 3.34 1.01 -28.56
C TYR A 279 1.96 1.65 -28.69
N TYR A 280 0.94 1.02 -28.16
CA TYR A 280 -0.44 1.50 -28.15
C TYR A 280 -0.84 2.12 -26.82
N PHE A 281 -1.56 3.23 -26.87
CA PHE A 281 -2.01 4.00 -25.69
C PHE A 281 -3.55 4.06 -25.60
N SER A 282 -4.09 4.00 -24.37
CA SER A 282 -5.53 4.15 -24.13
C SER A 282 -5.77 4.64 -22.69
N PRO A 283 -6.50 5.73 -22.49
CA PRO A 283 -7.00 6.71 -23.48
C PRO A 283 -5.89 7.59 -24.05
N THR A 284 -6.24 8.43 -25.04
CA THR A 284 -5.28 9.34 -25.68
C THR A 284 -5.40 10.80 -25.24
N SER A 285 -6.27 11.12 -24.30
CA SER A 285 -6.50 12.47 -23.78
C SER A 285 -6.77 12.49 -22.28
N ARG A 286 -6.25 13.49 -21.55
CA ARG A 286 -6.57 13.76 -20.13
C ARG A 286 -8.03 14.10 -19.89
N LYS A 287 -8.73 14.63 -20.90
CA LYS A 287 -10.17 14.93 -20.83
C LYS A 287 -11.05 13.69 -20.96
N SER A 288 -10.46 12.51 -21.18
CA SER A 288 -11.22 11.27 -21.27
C SER A 288 -11.93 10.96 -19.94
N PRO A 289 -13.24 10.72 -19.93
CA PRO A 289 -13.97 10.35 -18.71
C PRO A 289 -13.56 8.98 -18.16
N SER A 290 -12.83 8.18 -18.95
CA SER A 290 -12.29 6.90 -18.51
C SER A 290 -10.93 7.00 -17.81
N LEU A 291 -10.31 8.18 -17.77
CA LEU A 291 -9.03 8.35 -17.11
C LEU A 291 -9.19 8.28 -15.58
N ILE A 292 -8.54 7.33 -14.97
CA ILE A 292 -8.48 7.14 -13.52
C ILE A 292 -7.02 7.24 -13.10
N ASN A 293 -6.75 7.99 -12.04
CA ASN A 293 -5.40 8.08 -11.48
C ASN A 293 -4.94 6.70 -10.98
N TYR A 294 -3.78 6.25 -11.44
CA TYR A 294 -3.26 4.92 -11.11
C TYR A 294 -2.99 4.73 -9.62
N GLN A 295 -2.67 5.81 -8.89
CA GLN A 295 -2.48 5.74 -7.43
C GLN A 295 -3.80 5.42 -6.71
N GLU A 296 -4.95 5.91 -7.20
CA GLU A 296 -6.26 5.53 -6.66
C GLU A 296 -6.53 4.04 -6.85
N VAL A 297 -6.16 3.49 -8.02
CA VAL A 297 -6.32 2.07 -8.33
C VAL A 297 -5.44 1.21 -7.42
N TYR A 298 -4.20 1.62 -7.22
CA TYR A 298 -3.25 0.92 -6.35
C TYR A 298 -3.67 0.94 -4.88
N ASN A 299 -4.35 1.98 -4.45
CA ASN A 299 -4.98 2.07 -3.12
C ASN A 299 -6.38 1.42 -3.07
N PHE A 300 -6.71 0.59 -4.05
CA PHE A 300 -7.98 -0.13 -4.22
C PHE A 300 -9.23 0.76 -4.39
N ASN A 301 -9.03 2.06 -4.59
CA ASN A 301 -10.10 2.96 -4.97
C ASN A 301 -10.38 2.79 -6.47
N LYS A 302 -11.66 2.71 -6.84
CA LYS A 302 -12.09 2.59 -8.24
C LYS A 302 -11.47 1.41 -9.02
N ILE A 303 -10.86 0.42 -8.36
CA ILE A 303 -10.16 -0.68 -9.05
C ILE A 303 -11.10 -1.47 -9.96
N GLU A 304 -12.34 -1.74 -9.54
CA GLU A 304 -13.31 -2.48 -10.35
C GLU A 304 -13.69 -1.71 -11.62
N LEU A 305 -13.89 -0.38 -11.49
CA LEU A 305 -14.15 0.49 -12.65
C LEU A 305 -12.94 0.55 -13.58
N TYR A 306 -11.75 0.70 -13.02
CA TYR A 306 -10.51 0.71 -13.79
C TYR A 306 -10.32 -0.61 -14.55
N GLN A 307 -10.49 -1.75 -13.89
CA GLN A 307 -10.38 -3.06 -14.52
C GLN A 307 -11.37 -3.22 -15.66
N GLN A 308 -12.61 -2.77 -15.47
CA GLN A 308 -13.61 -2.78 -16.53
C GLN A 308 -13.19 -1.97 -17.76
N GLN A 309 -12.62 -0.76 -17.52
CA GLN A 309 -12.14 0.11 -18.60
C GLN A 309 -10.88 -0.47 -19.27
N ALA A 310 -9.94 -1.02 -18.50
CA ALA A 310 -8.74 -1.65 -19.02
C ALA A 310 -9.07 -2.87 -19.90
N ILE A 311 -9.96 -3.74 -19.44
CA ILE A 311 -10.42 -4.88 -20.23
C ILE A 311 -11.09 -4.42 -21.53
N ASN A 312 -12.00 -3.44 -21.48
CA ASN A 312 -12.64 -2.91 -22.67
C ASN A 312 -11.63 -2.32 -23.67
N SER A 313 -10.60 -1.66 -23.17
CA SER A 313 -9.51 -1.12 -24.01
C SER A 313 -8.72 -2.24 -24.69
N ILE A 314 -8.38 -3.30 -23.94
CA ILE A 314 -7.68 -4.48 -24.50
C ILE A 314 -8.54 -5.15 -25.57
N LEU A 315 -9.82 -5.39 -25.30
CA LEU A 315 -10.74 -6.01 -26.25
C LEU A 315 -10.90 -5.18 -27.54
N LYS A 316 -10.98 -3.85 -27.40
CA LYS A 316 -11.01 -2.93 -28.55
C LYS A 316 -9.75 -3.04 -29.40
N SER A 317 -8.58 -3.02 -28.76
CA SER A 317 -7.29 -3.16 -29.45
C SER A 317 -7.12 -4.55 -30.08
N ALA A 318 -7.59 -5.59 -29.41
CA ALA A 318 -7.53 -6.96 -29.91
C ALA A 318 -8.28 -7.17 -31.23
N ASN A 319 -9.33 -6.41 -31.50
CA ASN A 319 -10.04 -6.48 -32.82
C ASN A 319 -9.16 -6.04 -33.99
N HIS A 320 -8.22 -5.12 -33.77
CA HIS A 320 -7.29 -4.65 -34.79
C HIS A 320 -6.03 -5.49 -34.83
N ILE A 321 -5.48 -5.83 -33.64
CA ILE A 321 -4.22 -6.56 -33.49
C ILE A 321 -4.41 -8.05 -33.75
N LYS A 322 -5.59 -8.61 -33.44
CA LYS A 322 -5.94 -10.03 -33.55
C LYS A 322 -4.96 -10.98 -32.87
N PRO A 323 -4.63 -10.75 -31.56
CA PRO A 323 -3.60 -11.53 -30.91
C PRO A 323 -4.03 -12.99 -30.73
N GLU A 324 -3.05 -13.89 -30.84
CA GLU A 324 -3.17 -15.30 -30.46
C GLU A 324 -2.92 -15.48 -28.95
N ILE A 325 -2.10 -14.60 -28.36
CA ILE A 325 -1.71 -14.64 -26.94
C ILE A 325 -1.73 -13.22 -26.37
N ILE A 326 -2.19 -13.08 -25.12
CA ILE A 326 -1.97 -11.87 -24.32
C ILE A 326 -0.89 -12.15 -23.27
N HIS A 327 0.25 -11.45 -23.34
CA HIS A 327 1.33 -11.51 -22.38
C HIS A 327 1.35 -10.23 -21.53
N SER A 328 1.01 -10.32 -20.26
CA SER A 328 0.93 -9.18 -19.36
C SER A 328 2.10 -9.15 -18.37
N ALA A 329 2.79 -8.00 -18.25
CA ALA A 329 3.87 -7.82 -17.30
C ALA A 329 3.37 -7.11 -16.03
N SER A 330 3.91 -7.53 -14.85
CA SER A 330 3.45 -7.05 -13.54
C SER A 330 3.19 -5.53 -13.46
N ASN A 331 2.30 -5.09 -12.55
CA ASN A 331 1.77 -5.84 -11.40
C ASN A 331 0.37 -6.45 -11.68
N PHE A 332 -0.27 -6.98 -10.62
CA PHE A 332 -1.60 -7.60 -10.70
C PHE A 332 -2.65 -6.73 -11.41
N VAL A 333 -2.57 -5.40 -11.34
CA VAL A 333 -3.51 -4.49 -12.02
C VAL A 333 -3.48 -4.68 -13.53
N VAL A 334 -2.28 -4.85 -14.08
CA VAL A 334 -2.04 -5.11 -15.52
C VAL A 334 -2.32 -6.56 -15.84
N GLY A 335 -1.80 -7.49 -15.02
CA GLY A 335 -1.97 -8.94 -15.19
C GLY A 335 -3.43 -9.37 -15.21
N MET A 336 -4.21 -8.93 -14.23
CA MET A 336 -5.63 -9.26 -14.09
C MET A 336 -6.45 -8.78 -15.30
N ALA A 337 -6.20 -7.55 -15.78
CA ALA A 337 -6.87 -7.03 -16.95
C ALA A 337 -6.58 -7.87 -18.21
N GLY A 338 -5.30 -8.25 -18.42
CA GLY A 338 -4.89 -9.07 -19.54
C GLY A 338 -5.42 -10.50 -19.49
N ALA A 339 -5.31 -11.17 -18.33
CA ALA A 339 -5.82 -12.53 -18.15
C ALA A 339 -7.34 -12.61 -18.39
N ARG A 340 -8.10 -11.65 -17.86
CA ARG A 340 -9.56 -11.60 -18.03
C ARG A 340 -9.98 -11.23 -19.45
N ALA A 341 -9.24 -10.33 -20.11
CA ALA A 341 -9.46 -10.03 -21.52
C ALA A 341 -9.16 -11.26 -22.40
N ALA A 342 -8.07 -11.97 -22.16
CA ALA A 342 -7.73 -13.21 -22.87
C ALA A 342 -8.82 -14.27 -22.72
N LYS A 343 -9.33 -14.46 -21.51
CA LYS A 343 -10.46 -15.37 -21.23
C LYS A 343 -11.72 -15.01 -22.03
N ILE A 344 -12.05 -13.71 -22.17
CA ILE A 344 -13.20 -13.25 -22.98
C ILE A 344 -12.96 -13.52 -24.46
N LEU A 345 -11.72 -13.36 -24.93
CA LEU A 345 -11.32 -13.61 -26.31
C LEU A 345 -11.18 -15.12 -26.65
N GLY A 346 -11.14 -15.98 -25.62
CA GLY A 346 -10.90 -17.42 -25.80
C GLY A 346 -9.48 -17.77 -26.22
N ILE A 347 -8.48 -16.94 -25.84
CA ILE A 347 -7.07 -17.11 -26.16
C ILE A 347 -6.23 -17.26 -24.89
N PRO A 348 -5.03 -17.88 -24.95
CA PRO A 348 -4.13 -18.01 -23.81
C PRO A 348 -3.65 -16.68 -23.26
N SER A 349 -3.41 -16.68 -21.94
CA SER A 349 -2.82 -15.57 -21.19
C SER A 349 -1.50 -15.96 -20.54
N ILE A 350 -0.54 -15.05 -20.56
CA ILE A 350 0.74 -15.14 -19.83
C ILE A 350 0.80 -13.99 -18.83
N TYR A 351 1.19 -14.28 -17.58
CA TYR A 351 1.47 -13.27 -16.60
C TYR A 351 2.95 -13.30 -16.18
N GLU A 352 3.70 -12.25 -16.52
CA GLU A 352 5.11 -12.09 -16.20
C GLU A 352 5.29 -11.29 -14.90
N ILE A 353 5.69 -11.96 -13.82
CA ILE A 353 5.93 -11.37 -12.49
C ILE A 353 7.41 -10.99 -12.38
N ARG A 354 7.69 -9.68 -12.37
CA ARG A 354 9.03 -9.10 -12.29
C ARG A 354 9.47 -8.74 -10.87
N GLY A 355 8.62 -9.00 -9.91
CA GLY A 355 8.79 -8.74 -8.50
C GLY A 355 7.46 -8.49 -7.82
N PHE A 356 7.43 -8.70 -6.50
CA PHE A 356 6.27 -8.40 -5.68
C PHE A 356 6.39 -7.01 -5.05
N TRP A 357 5.51 -6.11 -5.46
CA TRP A 357 5.50 -4.72 -5.00
C TRP A 357 5.26 -4.58 -3.50
N HIS A 358 4.42 -5.44 -2.92
CA HIS A 358 4.16 -5.46 -1.49
C HIS A 358 5.45 -5.79 -0.71
N LEU A 359 6.28 -6.73 -1.18
CA LEU A 359 7.59 -7.02 -0.59
C LEU A 359 8.55 -5.85 -0.73
N THR A 360 8.57 -5.17 -1.88
CA THR A 360 9.40 -3.97 -2.07
C THR A 360 8.97 -2.83 -1.15
N GLN A 361 7.67 -2.67 -0.87
CA GLN A 361 7.17 -1.66 0.06
C GLN A 361 7.50 -2.00 1.51
N SER A 362 7.48 -3.28 1.91
CA SER A 362 7.83 -3.69 3.28
C SER A 362 9.30 -3.42 3.62
N THR A 363 10.20 -3.39 2.63
CA THR A 363 11.60 -3.00 2.88
C THR A 363 11.77 -1.50 3.17
N LYS A 364 10.77 -0.67 2.85
CA LYS A 364 10.81 0.79 3.01
C LYS A 364 9.92 1.29 4.15
N ARG A 365 9.00 0.47 4.63
CA ARG A 365 7.99 0.85 5.61
C ARG A 365 7.89 -0.24 6.66
N GLU A 366 8.40 0.04 7.85
CA GLU A 366 8.35 -0.88 8.98
C GLU A 366 6.89 -1.23 9.34
N GLY A 367 6.64 -2.51 9.59
CA GLY A 367 5.32 -3.03 9.94
C GLY A 367 4.30 -3.07 8.79
N TYR A 368 4.67 -2.65 7.58
CA TYR A 368 3.75 -2.65 6.43
C TYR A 368 3.28 -4.06 6.05
N GLU A 369 4.10 -5.08 6.27
CA GLU A 369 3.78 -6.51 6.05
C GLU A 369 2.57 -6.99 6.87
N ASN A 370 2.25 -6.30 7.97
CA ASN A 370 1.09 -6.61 8.81
C ASN A 370 -0.19 -5.91 8.33
N SER A 371 -0.08 -4.96 7.40
CA SER A 371 -1.21 -4.14 6.94
C SER A 371 -2.19 -4.90 6.04
N ASP A 372 -3.43 -4.44 6.04
CA ASP A 372 -4.46 -4.94 5.12
C ASP A 372 -4.08 -4.73 3.66
N HIS A 373 -3.37 -3.64 3.36
CA HIS A 373 -2.92 -3.30 2.01
C HIS A 373 -1.88 -4.31 1.50
N PHE A 374 -0.92 -4.70 2.34
CA PHE A 374 0.05 -5.74 2.01
C PHE A 374 -0.66 -7.06 1.69
N LYS A 375 -1.49 -7.54 2.62
CA LYS A 375 -2.21 -8.81 2.50
C LYS A 375 -3.13 -8.85 1.27
N LEU A 376 -3.80 -7.74 0.98
CA LEU A 376 -4.67 -7.66 -0.20
C LEU A 376 -3.85 -7.62 -1.50
N THR A 377 -2.74 -6.87 -1.54
CA THR A 377 -1.86 -6.83 -2.71
C THR A 377 -1.28 -8.20 -3.01
N GLU A 378 -0.72 -8.88 -2.00
CA GLU A 378 -0.20 -10.25 -2.13
C GLU A 378 -1.27 -11.19 -2.70
N ARG A 379 -2.46 -11.19 -2.09
CA ARG A 379 -3.57 -12.04 -2.55
C ARG A 379 -3.93 -11.77 -4.01
N LEU A 380 -4.03 -10.51 -4.44
CA LEU A 380 -4.39 -10.18 -5.81
C LEU A 380 -3.29 -10.55 -6.82
N GLU A 381 -2.02 -10.49 -6.43
CA GLU A 381 -0.92 -11.01 -7.25
C GLU A 381 -1.04 -12.54 -7.44
N ILE A 382 -1.29 -13.27 -6.35
CA ILE A 382 -1.48 -14.72 -6.39
C ILE A 382 -2.73 -15.11 -7.18
N GLU A 383 -3.87 -14.45 -6.96
CA GLU A 383 -5.10 -14.68 -7.72
C GLU A 383 -4.90 -14.44 -9.21
N THR A 384 -4.18 -13.36 -9.59
CA THR A 384 -3.85 -13.07 -10.98
C THR A 384 -2.99 -14.17 -11.60
N ALA A 385 -1.98 -14.67 -10.87
CA ALA A 385 -1.17 -15.80 -11.32
C ALA A 385 -1.99 -17.08 -11.48
N LYS A 386 -2.97 -17.33 -10.59
CA LYS A 386 -3.89 -18.47 -10.70
C LYS A 386 -4.85 -18.35 -11.89
N GLU A 387 -5.36 -17.15 -12.17
CA GLU A 387 -6.26 -16.88 -13.30
C GLU A 387 -5.57 -16.99 -14.67
N SER A 388 -4.24 -16.82 -14.74
CA SER A 388 -3.47 -16.87 -16.00
C SER A 388 -3.14 -18.30 -16.41
N ASP A 389 -3.06 -18.57 -17.71
CA ASP A 389 -2.73 -19.91 -18.25
C ASP A 389 -1.26 -20.26 -18.05
N TYR A 390 -0.33 -19.27 -18.22
CA TYR A 390 1.09 -19.39 -17.97
C TYR A 390 1.60 -18.24 -17.11
N VAL A 391 2.67 -18.50 -16.34
CA VAL A 391 3.32 -17.53 -15.47
C VAL A 391 4.82 -17.53 -15.71
N PHE A 392 5.39 -16.37 -15.94
CA PHE A 392 6.83 -16.18 -15.88
C PHE A 392 7.24 -15.46 -14.60
N THR A 393 8.32 -15.91 -13.98
CA THR A 393 8.99 -15.22 -12.86
C THR A 393 10.44 -14.96 -13.19
N ILE A 394 11.08 -14.01 -12.51
CA ILE A 394 12.48 -13.69 -12.76
C ILE A 394 13.45 -14.52 -11.90
N THR A 395 12.96 -15.22 -10.88
CA THR A 395 13.79 -16.02 -9.97
C THR A 395 13.04 -17.24 -9.44
N ASN A 396 13.78 -18.26 -8.98
CA ASN A 396 13.23 -19.42 -8.27
C ASN A 396 12.50 -19.00 -6.98
N ALA A 397 13.02 -18.03 -6.24
CA ALA A 397 12.37 -17.58 -5.00
C ALA A 397 10.95 -17.03 -5.23
N LEU A 398 10.72 -16.31 -6.34
CA LEU A 398 9.37 -15.86 -6.70
C LEU A 398 8.48 -17.04 -7.12
N LYS A 399 9.03 -18.03 -7.83
CA LYS A 399 8.33 -19.27 -8.17
C LYS A 399 7.91 -20.01 -6.91
N ASP A 400 8.83 -20.19 -5.94
CA ASP A 400 8.57 -20.89 -4.70
C ASP A 400 7.42 -20.24 -3.91
N ILE A 401 7.41 -18.90 -3.81
CA ILE A 401 6.31 -18.16 -3.19
C ILE A 401 4.97 -18.44 -3.90
N LEU A 402 4.94 -18.48 -5.22
CA LEU A 402 3.71 -18.75 -5.97
C LEU A 402 3.21 -20.18 -5.72
N VAL A 403 4.12 -21.16 -5.75
CA VAL A 403 3.80 -22.60 -5.51
C VAL A 403 3.29 -22.81 -4.08
N GLU A 404 3.96 -22.22 -3.07
CA GLU A 404 3.51 -22.25 -1.67
C GLU A 404 2.11 -21.66 -1.48
N ASN A 405 1.73 -20.69 -2.33
CA ASN A 405 0.41 -20.08 -2.34
C ASN A 405 -0.59 -20.78 -3.30
N GLY A 406 -0.25 -21.96 -3.81
CA GLY A 406 -1.15 -22.83 -4.57
C GLY A 406 -1.32 -22.45 -6.04
N VAL A 407 -0.31 -21.83 -6.65
CA VAL A 407 -0.21 -21.73 -8.12
C VAL A 407 0.42 -23.02 -8.63
N ASP A 408 -0.16 -23.61 -9.68
CA ASP A 408 0.35 -24.86 -10.26
C ASP A 408 1.78 -24.66 -10.80
N GLU A 409 2.72 -25.41 -10.27
CA GLU A 409 4.14 -25.36 -10.64
C GLU A 409 4.37 -25.58 -12.14
N LYS A 410 3.56 -26.45 -12.77
CA LYS A 410 3.70 -26.82 -14.19
C LYS A 410 3.51 -25.65 -15.14
N LYS A 411 2.76 -24.61 -14.72
CA LYS A 411 2.56 -23.42 -15.54
C LYS A 411 3.55 -22.28 -15.25
N ILE A 412 4.53 -22.49 -14.34
CA ILE A 412 5.50 -21.46 -13.96
C ILE A 412 6.86 -21.77 -14.61
N SER A 413 7.37 -20.82 -15.36
CA SER A 413 8.74 -20.84 -15.91
C SER A 413 9.53 -19.61 -15.46
N ILE A 414 10.86 -19.74 -15.44
CA ILE A 414 11.75 -18.66 -15.05
C ILE A 414 12.26 -17.95 -16.30
N LEU A 415 12.02 -16.63 -16.37
CA LEU A 415 12.53 -15.73 -17.39
C LEU A 415 13.38 -14.67 -16.68
N PRO A 416 14.69 -14.90 -16.49
CA PRO A 416 15.57 -14.01 -15.73
C PRO A 416 15.74 -12.62 -16.40
N ASN A 417 16.26 -11.67 -15.62
CA ASN A 417 16.61 -10.33 -16.10
C ASN A 417 17.85 -10.36 -16.98
#